data_ab2a93a1a1017837684f58652e319fb1
#
_entry.id   ab2a93a1a1017837684f58652e319fb1
#
_cell.length_a   1.000
_cell.length_b   1.000
_cell.length_c   1.000
_cell.angle_alpha   90.00
_cell.angle_beta   90.00
_cell.angle_gamma   90.00
#
_symmetry.space_group_name_H-M   'P 1'
#
loop_
_entity.id
_entity.type
_entity.pdbx_description
1 polymer ?
#
loop_
_entity_poly.entity_id
_entity_poly.type
_entity_poly.pdbx_seq_one_letter_code
_entity_poly.pdbx_strand_id
1 'polypeptide(L)'
;MLVPGARRVVGTLDAPVEGSDACVVACPPHPRHGGHRGDARLRAVSDALAERGVACLRFDYGDWDRGRGEREDARNALRWARERYETLGLFGYSFGGGIAALAAASVDVPLRGVALLAPVAALDADDGDLDVPDAVTAIDVPLSLVVGTRDATADWRPVVAAAESAGASVTTLDADHAFAGATSEAVETIARFLANRLRA
;
A
#
# COMPACT_ATOMS: atom_id res chain seq x y z
N MET A 1 5.14 -2.32 -18.13
CA MET A 1 6.61 -2.21 -17.94
C MET A 1 7.09 -3.32 -17.01
N LEU A 2 8.38 -3.65 -16.99
CA LEU A 2 8.99 -4.54 -15.98
C LEU A 2 9.67 -3.69 -14.90
N VAL A 3 9.45 -4.08 -13.63
CA VAL A 3 10.18 -3.52 -12.48
C VAL A 3 11.46 -4.35 -12.32
N PRO A 4 12.65 -3.73 -12.24
CA PRO A 4 13.91 -4.45 -12.05
C PRO A 4 13.94 -5.22 -10.72
N GLY A 5 14.56 -6.40 -10.72
CA GLY A 5 14.70 -7.27 -9.57
C GLY A 5 14.96 -8.71 -9.99
N ALA A 6 15.19 -9.60 -9.02
CA ALA A 6 15.40 -11.02 -9.30
C ALA A 6 14.12 -11.76 -9.71
N ARG A 7 12.95 -11.15 -9.46
CA ARG A 7 11.63 -11.71 -9.73
C ARG A 7 10.97 -10.99 -10.91
N ARG A 8 10.06 -11.66 -11.62
CA ARG A 8 9.33 -11.06 -12.74
C ARG A 8 8.15 -10.24 -12.23
N VAL A 9 8.35 -8.96 -12.02
CA VAL A 9 7.33 -8.00 -11.57
C VAL A 9 6.88 -7.13 -12.74
N VAL A 10 5.59 -7.07 -12.99
CA VAL A 10 4.99 -6.29 -14.08
C VAL A 10 4.22 -5.10 -13.50
N GLY A 11 4.56 -3.88 -13.91
CA GLY A 11 3.92 -2.66 -13.45
C GLY A 11 3.15 -1.90 -14.54
N THR A 12 2.18 -1.12 -14.09
CA THR A 12 1.50 -0.06 -14.84
C THR A 12 1.74 1.24 -14.10
N LEU A 13 2.28 2.22 -14.82
CA LEU A 13 2.47 3.56 -14.31
C LEU A 13 1.34 4.45 -14.84
N ASP A 14 0.57 4.99 -13.95
CA ASP A 14 -0.42 6.02 -14.22
C ASP A 14 0.19 7.35 -13.80
N ALA A 15 0.32 8.28 -14.73
CA ALA A 15 0.92 9.58 -14.48
C ALA A 15 -0.01 10.71 -14.94
N PRO A 16 -0.03 11.84 -14.24
CA PRO A 16 -0.72 13.05 -14.70
C PRO A 16 -0.18 13.52 -16.06
N VAL A 17 -1.03 14.14 -16.85
CA VAL A 17 -0.65 14.64 -18.20
C VAL A 17 0.52 15.62 -18.14
N GLU A 18 0.58 16.44 -17.10
CA GLU A 18 1.62 17.46 -16.90
C GLU A 18 2.91 16.88 -16.26
N GLY A 19 2.96 15.57 -16.03
CA GLY A 19 4.03 14.92 -15.30
C GLY A 19 3.85 15.00 -13.78
N SER A 20 4.82 14.49 -13.04
CA SER A 20 4.84 14.51 -11.56
C SER A 20 6.25 14.27 -11.05
N ASP A 21 6.63 14.96 -9.98
CA ASP A 21 7.86 14.69 -9.21
C ASP A 21 7.59 13.73 -8.03
N ALA A 22 6.33 13.34 -7.85
CA ALA A 22 5.86 12.48 -6.77
C ALA A 22 5.25 11.18 -7.32
N CYS A 23 5.51 10.06 -6.64
CA CYS A 23 4.94 8.77 -7.01
C CYS A 23 4.50 7.97 -5.78
N VAL A 24 3.34 7.33 -5.89
CA VAL A 24 2.88 6.32 -4.94
C VAL A 24 3.08 4.93 -5.55
N VAL A 25 3.72 4.04 -4.82
CA VAL A 25 3.74 2.61 -5.17
C VAL A 25 2.54 1.94 -4.52
N ALA A 26 1.76 1.17 -5.30
CA ALA A 26 0.52 0.55 -4.84
C ALA A 26 0.62 -0.98 -4.86
N CYS A 27 0.59 -1.58 -3.67
CA CYS A 27 0.68 -3.02 -3.43
C CYS A 27 -0.70 -3.68 -3.59
N PRO A 28 -0.86 -4.65 -4.52
CA PRO A 28 -2.15 -5.28 -4.78
C PRO A 28 -2.55 -6.28 -3.69
N PRO A 29 -3.85 -6.65 -3.63
CA PRO A 29 -4.33 -7.69 -2.73
C PRO A 29 -3.74 -9.06 -3.09
N HIS A 30 -4.16 -10.10 -2.36
CA HIS A 30 -3.56 -11.42 -2.37
C HIS A 30 -3.55 -12.08 -3.78
N PRO A 31 -2.37 -12.39 -4.36
CA PRO A 31 -2.27 -12.83 -5.75
C PRO A 31 -2.97 -14.17 -6.02
N ARG A 32 -2.97 -15.08 -5.04
CA ARG A 32 -3.66 -16.39 -5.17
C ARG A 32 -5.18 -16.29 -5.03
N HIS A 33 -5.71 -15.13 -4.59
CA HIS A 33 -7.14 -14.85 -4.53
C HIS A 33 -7.59 -13.88 -5.63
N GLY A 34 -6.85 -13.82 -6.72
CA GLY A 34 -7.17 -12.98 -7.88
C GLY A 34 -6.76 -11.51 -7.71
N GLY A 35 -5.96 -11.19 -6.69
CA GLY A 35 -5.40 -9.85 -6.52
C GLY A 35 -4.36 -9.53 -7.59
N HIS A 36 -4.47 -8.37 -8.21
CA HIS A 36 -3.56 -7.89 -9.24
C HIS A 36 -3.60 -6.37 -9.35
N ARG A 37 -2.66 -5.77 -10.09
CA ARG A 37 -2.55 -4.32 -10.29
C ARG A 37 -3.80 -3.64 -10.85
N GLY A 38 -4.70 -4.40 -11.46
CA GLY A 38 -5.99 -3.94 -11.99
C GLY A 38 -7.14 -3.96 -10.98
N ASP A 39 -6.88 -4.26 -9.70
CA ASP A 39 -7.90 -4.21 -8.66
C ASP A 39 -8.61 -2.86 -8.63
N ALA A 40 -9.94 -2.88 -8.43
CA ALA A 40 -10.77 -1.69 -8.53
C ALA A 40 -10.40 -0.60 -7.50
N ARG A 41 -10.00 -1.01 -6.26
CA ARG A 41 -9.57 -0.06 -5.21
C ARG A 41 -8.21 0.56 -5.54
N LEU A 42 -7.26 -0.24 -6.04
CA LEU A 42 -5.98 0.29 -6.49
C LEU A 42 -6.14 1.28 -7.65
N ARG A 43 -7.00 0.97 -8.62
CA ARG A 43 -7.28 1.87 -9.74
C ARG A 43 -7.93 3.16 -9.27
N ALA A 44 -8.94 3.07 -8.41
CA ALA A 44 -9.62 4.25 -7.90
C ALA A 44 -8.68 5.17 -7.10
N VAL A 45 -7.78 4.60 -6.27
CA VAL A 45 -6.75 5.39 -5.58
C VAL A 45 -5.76 6.00 -6.58
N SER A 46 -5.34 5.24 -7.60
CA SER A 46 -4.46 5.73 -8.66
C SER A 46 -5.07 6.91 -9.43
N ASP A 47 -6.34 6.80 -9.82
CA ASP A 47 -7.08 7.84 -10.53
C ASP A 47 -7.20 9.11 -9.66
N ALA A 48 -7.57 8.95 -8.38
CA ALA A 48 -7.67 10.05 -7.43
C ALA A 48 -6.32 10.74 -7.12
N LEU A 49 -5.21 9.99 -7.15
CA LEU A 49 -3.86 10.54 -7.04
C LEU A 49 -3.47 11.33 -8.30
N ALA A 50 -3.78 10.81 -9.49
CA ALA A 50 -3.52 11.49 -10.76
C ALA A 50 -4.25 12.84 -10.86
N GLU A 51 -5.51 12.92 -10.41
CA GLU A 51 -6.26 14.18 -10.27
C GLU A 51 -5.58 15.20 -9.33
N ARG A 52 -4.73 14.72 -8.43
CA ARG A 52 -3.96 15.52 -7.47
C ARG A 52 -2.51 15.73 -7.91
N GLY A 53 -2.16 15.43 -9.16
CA GLY A 53 -0.82 15.64 -9.70
C GLY A 53 0.22 14.64 -9.19
N VAL A 54 -0.19 13.46 -8.68
CA VAL A 54 0.70 12.41 -8.17
C VAL A 54 0.65 11.20 -9.07
N ALA A 55 1.81 10.71 -9.52
CA ALA A 55 1.90 9.46 -10.28
C ALA A 55 1.66 8.23 -9.37
N CYS A 56 1.19 7.13 -9.95
CA CYS A 56 0.98 5.89 -9.23
C CYS A 56 1.54 4.70 -10.01
N LEU A 57 2.44 3.94 -9.38
CA LEU A 57 2.93 2.67 -9.89
C LEU A 57 2.14 1.54 -9.25
N ARG A 58 1.23 0.93 -10.01
CA ARG A 58 0.54 -0.31 -9.64
C ARG A 58 1.28 -1.50 -10.28
N PHE A 59 1.51 -2.57 -9.54
CA PHE A 59 2.27 -3.72 -10.04
C PHE A 59 1.62 -5.07 -9.67
N ASP A 60 1.99 -6.12 -10.37
CA ASP A 60 1.72 -7.51 -9.98
C ASP A 60 2.99 -8.08 -9.36
N TYR A 61 2.81 -8.82 -8.27
CA TYR A 61 3.89 -9.59 -7.69
C TYR A 61 4.44 -10.64 -8.66
N GLY A 62 5.68 -11.05 -8.45
CA GLY A 62 6.24 -12.24 -9.08
C GLY A 62 5.60 -13.52 -8.55
N ASP A 63 6.24 -14.66 -8.76
CA ASP A 63 5.74 -15.95 -8.29
C ASP A 63 5.51 -15.92 -6.77
N TRP A 64 4.44 -16.58 -6.32
CA TRP A 64 4.05 -16.61 -4.92
C TRP A 64 5.16 -17.13 -4.01
N ASP A 65 5.51 -16.38 -2.97
CA ASP A 65 6.54 -16.68 -1.99
C ASP A 65 6.14 -16.33 -0.54
N ARG A 66 4.87 -16.58 -0.21
CA ARG A 66 4.32 -16.47 1.16
C ARG A 66 4.55 -15.12 1.85
N GLY A 67 4.61 -14.05 1.07
CA GLY A 67 4.83 -12.68 1.56
C GLY A 67 6.30 -12.22 1.51
N ARG A 68 7.28 -13.11 1.51
CA ARG A 68 8.72 -12.74 1.48
C ARG A 68 9.10 -12.12 0.14
N GLY A 69 8.84 -12.84 -0.95
CA GLY A 69 9.09 -12.34 -2.28
C GLY A 69 8.23 -11.15 -2.62
N GLU A 70 6.96 -11.15 -2.19
CA GLU A 70 6.03 -10.04 -2.40
C GLU A 70 6.49 -8.76 -1.70
N ARG A 71 7.06 -8.87 -0.48
CA ARG A 71 7.71 -7.75 0.23
C ARG A 71 8.91 -7.22 -0.56
N GLU A 72 9.78 -8.10 -1.07
CA GLU A 72 10.93 -7.69 -1.86
C GLU A 72 10.50 -7.07 -3.20
N ASP A 73 9.44 -7.55 -3.84
CA ASP A 73 8.87 -6.95 -5.05
C ASP A 73 8.41 -5.50 -4.78
N ALA A 74 7.75 -5.25 -3.64
CA ALA A 74 7.35 -3.91 -3.22
C ALA A 74 8.57 -2.99 -2.98
N ARG A 75 9.63 -3.49 -2.33
CA ARG A 75 10.88 -2.74 -2.13
C ARG A 75 11.57 -2.41 -3.45
N ASN A 76 11.61 -3.36 -4.39
CA ASN A 76 12.15 -3.13 -5.73
C ASN A 76 11.32 -2.12 -6.53
N ALA A 77 10.00 -2.14 -6.38
CA ALA A 77 9.12 -1.13 -6.97
C ALA A 77 9.38 0.28 -6.40
N LEU A 78 9.63 0.39 -5.09
CA LEU A 78 10.02 1.64 -4.44
C LEU A 78 11.40 2.14 -4.92
N ARG A 79 12.41 1.26 -5.03
CA ARG A 79 13.73 1.61 -5.56
C ARG A 79 13.64 2.09 -7.01
N TRP A 80 12.86 1.38 -7.83
CA TRP A 80 12.60 1.81 -9.21
C TRP A 80 11.94 3.19 -9.28
N ALA A 81 10.96 3.46 -8.42
CA ALA A 81 10.30 4.75 -8.34
C ALA A 81 11.26 5.86 -7.87
N ARG A 82 12.14 5.57 -6.90
CA ARG A 82 13.12 6.52 -6.38
C ARG A 82 14.11 7.04 -7.42
N GLU A 83 14.42 6.23 -8.42
CA GLU A 83 15.31 6.66 -9.53
C GLU A 83 14.64 7.69 -10.47
N ARG A 84 13.31 7.90 -10.35
CA ARG A 84 12.49 8.66 -11.31
C ARG A 84 11.67 9.78 -10.69
N TYR A 85 11.47 9.73 -9.37
CA TYR A 85 10.63 10.66 -8.64
C TYR A 85 11.36 11.18 -7.40
N GLU A 86 11.11 12.45 -7.07
CA GLU A 86 11.75 13.10 -5.91
C GLU A 86 11.12 12.69 -4.59
N THR A 87 9.80 12.50 -4.56
CA THR A 87 9.05 12.13 -3.36
C THR A 87 8.25 10.85 -3.57
N LEU A 88 8.27 9.97 -2.56
CA LEU A 88 7.60 8.68 -2.64
C LEU A 88 6.63 8.46 -1.49
N GLY A 89 5.48 7.89 -1.84
CA GLY A 89 4.52 7.31 -0.91
C GLY A 89 4.31 5.82 -1.20
N LEU A 90 3.72 5.14 -0.23
CA LEU A 90 3.38 3.73 -0.36
C LEU A 90 1.92 3.52 0.01
N PHE A 91 1.22 2.73 -0.77
CA PHE A 91 -0.16 2.32 -0.54
C PHE A 91 -0.29 0.80 -0.62
N GLY A 92 -1.18 0.21 0.16
CA GLY A 92 -1.50 -1.20 0.02
C GLY A 92 -2.92 -1.52 0.47
N TYR A 93 -3.55 -2.49 -0.22
CA TYR A 93 -4.88 -2.97 0.11
C TYR A 93 -4.86 -4.45 0.51
N SER A 94 -5.52 -4.79 1.62
CA SER A 94 -5.67 -6.16 2.13
C SER A 94 -4.30 -6.81 2.40
N PHE A 95 -4.00 -7.96 1.80
CA PHE A 95 -2.66 -8.56 1.78
C PHE A 95 -1.59 -7.53 1.38
N GLY A 96 -1.86 -6.73 0.33
CA GLY A 96 -0.97 -5.65 -0.08
C GLY A 96 -0.79 -4.56 0.98
N GLY A 97 -1.74 -4.38 1.89
CA GLY A 97 -1.61 -3.53 3.06
C GLY A 97 -0.56 -4.07 4.04
N GLY A 98 -0.60 -5.38 4.31
CA GLY A 98 0.44 -6.05 5.10
C GLY A 98 1.82 -5.98 4.44
N ILE A 99 1.89 -6.25 3.12
CA ILE A 99 3.14 -6.13 2.34
C ILE A 99 3.68 -4.70 2.37
N ALA A 100 2.81 -3.70 2.23
CA ALA A 100 3.22 -2.28 2.29
C ALA A 100 3.80 -1.91 3.66
N ALA A 101 3.20 -2.36 4.77
CA ALA A 101 3.74 -2.13 6.11
C ALA A 101 5.12 -2.76 6.27
N LEU A 102 5.28 -4.04 5.91
CA LEU A 102 6.56 -4.77 5.98
C LEU A 102 7.65 -4.15 5.07
N ALA A 103 7.26 -3.67 3.89
CA ALA A 103 8.19 -3.01 2.98
C ALA A 103 8.62 -1.64 3.54
N ALA A 104 7.67 -0.83 4.04
CA ALA A 104 7.96 0.48 4.61
C ALA A 104 8.90 0.41 5.81
N ALA A 105 8.70 -0.57 6.70
CA ALA A 105 9.54 -0.76 7.89
C ALA A 105 10.99 -1.20 7.58
N SER A 106 11.29 -1.60 6.34
CA SER A 106 12.57 -2.24 6.01
C SER A 106 13.23 -1.76 4.71
N VAL A 107 12.59 -0.85 3.96
CA VAL A 107 13.18 -0.32 2.72
C VAL A 107 14.20 0.77 3.02
N ASP A 108 15.24 0.82 2.19
CA ASP A 108 16.32 1.81 2.22
C ASP A 108 16.01 3.08 1.40
N VAL A 109 14.74 3.31 1.10
CA VAL A 109 14.26 4.45 0.31
C VAL A 109 13.43 5.37 1.20
N PRO A 110 13.68 6.68 1.24
CA PRO A 110 12.91 7.61 2.05
C PRO A 110 11.47 7.71 1.53
N LEU A 111 10.51 7.49 2.42
CA LEU A 111 9.09 7.67 2.16
C LEU A 111 8.59 8.97 2.82
N ARG A 112 7.54 9.57 2.26
CA ARG A 112 6.86 10.73 2.84
C ARG A 112 5.56 10.35 3.55
N GLY A 113 5.04 9.17 3.29
CA GLY A 113 3.84 8.66 3.94
C GLY A 113 3.46 7.27 3.45
N VAL A 114 2.78 6.54 4.31
CA VAL A 114 2.26 5.19 4.04
C VAL A 114 0.76 5.18 4.29
N ALA A 115 0.00 4.54 3.41
CA ALA A 115 -1.44 4.37 3.59
C ALA A 115 -1.84 2.90 3.43
N LEU A 116 -2.64 2.40 4.36
CA LEU A 116 -3.08 1.01 4.41
C LEU A 116 -4.61 0.95 4.37
N LEU A 117 -5.15 0.15 3.48
CA LEU A 117 -6.59 -0.11 3.36
C LEU A 117 -6.87 -1.56 3.72
N ALA A 118 -7.65 -1.79 4.79
CA ALA A 118 -8.00 -3.11 5.32
C ALA A 118 -6.81 -4.09 5.38
N PRO A 119 -5.67 -3.72 5.97
CA PRO A 119 -4.50 -4.59 6.02
C PRO A 119 -4.78 -5.86 6.82
N VAL A 120 -4.15 -6.97 6.42
CA VAL A 120 -4.12 -8.21 7.20
C VAL A 120 -3.06 -8.10 8.31
N ALA A 121 -3.30 -8.75 9.47
CA ALA A 121 -2.34 -8.76 10.57
C ALA A 121 -1.20 -9.77 10.39
N ALA A 122 -1.43 -10.84 9.64
CA ALA A 122 -0.44 -11.89 9.40
C ALA A 122 -0.43 -12.30 7.94
N LEU A 123 0.72 -12.75 7.48
CA LEU A 123 0.94 -13.35 6.18
C LEU A 123 1.27 -14.84 6.35
N ASP A 124 1.12 -15.62 5.28
CA ASP A 124 1.26 -17.10 5.29
C ASP A 124 2.70 -17.64 5.54
N ALA A 125 3.57 -16.86 6.18
CA ALA A 125 4.93 -17.28 6.49
C ALA A 125 4.97 -18.09 7.79
N ASP A 126 5.62 -19.25 7.73
CA ASP A 126 5.66 -20.23 8.84
C ASP A 126 6.58 -19.81 10.01
N ASP A 127 7.28 -18.68 9.95
CA ASP A 127 8.41 -18.35 10.84
C ASP A 127 8.33 -16.99 11.56
N GLY A 128 7.17 -16.35 11.58
CA GLY A 128 6.97 -15.10 12.35
C GLY A 128 7.69 -13.85 11.82
N ASP A 129 8.51 -13.96 10.76
CA ASP A 129 9.27 -12.86 10.17
C ASP A 129 8.40 -11.79 9.45
N LEU A 130 7.10 -12.05 9.35
CA LEU A 130 6.15 -11.20 8.63
C LEU A 130 5.00 -10.76 9.53
N ASP A 131 5.33 -10.28 10.73
CA ASP A 131 4.39 -9.67 11.66
C ASP A 131 4.05 -8.25 11.21
N VAL A 132 2.81 -8.03 10.81
CA VAL A 132 2.37 -6.73 10.29
C VAL A 132 2.19 -5.69 11.40
N PRO A 133 1.60 -6.00 12.56
CA PRO A 133 1.58 -5.11 13.72
C PRO A 133 2.98 -4.59 14.12
N ASP A 134 3.97 -5.48 14.23
CA ASP A 134 5.34 -5.08 14.56
C ASP A 134 5.93 -4.15 13.48
N ALA A 135 5.72 -4.50 12.21
CA ALA A 135 6.15 -3.64 11.11
C ALA A 135 5.50 -2.25 11.14
N VAL A 136 4.22 -2.18 11.48
CA VAL A 136 3.49 -0.89 11.61
C VAL A 136 4.11 -0.01 12.68
N THR A 137 4.51 -0.57 13.82
CA THR A 137 5.16 0.19 14.90
C THR A 137 6.56 0.68 14.53
N ALA A 138 7.22 0.01 13.57
CA ALA A 138 8.55 0.38 13.08
C ALA A 138 8.53 1.40 11.92
N ILE A 139 7.36 1.81 11.44
CA ILE A 139 7.24 2.87 10.42
C ILE A 139 7.47 4.22 11.08
N ASP A 140 8.51 4.93 10.65
CA ASP A 140 8.95 6.22 11.19
C ASP A 140 8.40 7.43 10.41
N VAL A 141 7.54 7.20 9.42
CA VAL A 141 6.90 8.24 8.60
C VAL A 141 5.39 8.29 8.86
N PRO A 142 4.71 9.41 8.51
CA PRO A 142 3.27 9.51 8.68
C PRO A 142 2.51 8.32 8.06
N LEU A 143 1.63 7.72 8.85
CA LEU A 143 0.84 6.55 8.50
C LEU A 143 -0.66 6.87 8.57
N SER A 144 -1.40 6.42 7.56
CA SER A 144 -2.87 6.43 7.55
C SER A 144 -3.41 5.01 7.36
N LEU A 145 -4.35 4.64 8.21
CA LEU A 145 -5.02 3.34 8.17
C LEU A 145 -6.52 3.53 8.00
N VAL A 146 -7.11 2.83 7.02
CA VAL A 146 -8.56 2.82 6.79
C VAL A 146 -9.06 1.38 6.89
N VAL A 147 -10.06 1.14 7.75
CA VAL A 147 -10.66 -0.19 7.97
C VAL A 147 -12.18 -0.15 7.93
N GLY A 148 -12.78 -1.26 7.53
CA GLY A 148 -14.23 -1.48 7.57
C GLY A 148 -14.66 -2.13 8.87
N THR A 149 -15.66 -1.57 9.57
CA THR A 149 -16.14 -2.12 10.85
C THR A 149 -16.84 -3.46 10.70
N ARG A 150 -17.35 -3.78 9.49
CA ARG A 150 -17.99 -5.05 9.13
C ARG A 150 -17.05 -6.00 8.35
N ASP A 151 -15.75 -5.67 8.29
CA ASP A 151 -14.76 -6.55 7.66
C ASP A 151 -14.57 -7.81 8.51
N ALA A 152 -14.99 -8.94 7.96
CA ALA A 152 -14.84 -10.28 8.54
C ALA A 152 -13.76 -11.12 7.80
N THR A 153 -13.08 -10.54 6.83
CA THR A 153 -12.09 -11.22 5.99
C THR A 153 -10.68 -11.04 6.53
N ALA A 154 -10.32 -9.80 6.88
CA ALA A 154 -9.01 -9.48 7.43
C ALA A 154 -9.10 -9.38 8.97
N ASP A 155 -8.13 -9.97 9.66
CA ASP A 155 -7.91 -9.65 11.07
C ASP A 155 -7.12 -8.34 11.16
N TRP A 156 -7.84 -7.22 11.08
CA TRP A 156 -7.27 -5.87 11.06
C TRP A 156 -7.07 -5.27 12.47
N ARG A 157 -7.72 -5.81 13.51
CA ARG A 157 -7.71 -5.23 14.86
C ARG A 157 -6.32 -5.11 15.49
N PRO A 158 -5.43 -6.11 15.39
CA PRO A 158 -4.06 -5.97 15.88
C PRO A 158 -3.30 -4.86 15.15
N VAL A 159 -3.56 -4.68 13.84
CA VAL A 159 -2.92 -3.63 13.03
C VAL A 159 -3.41 -2.23 13.44
N VAL A 160 -4.71 -2.09 13.74
CA VAL A 160 -5.27 -0.84 14.29
C VAL A 160 -4.62 -0.50 15.63
N ALA A 161 -4.54 -1.45 16.56
CA ALA A 161 -3.92 -1.23 17.87
C ALA A 161 -2.45 -0.77 17.75
N ALA A 162 -1.68 -1.40 16.85
CA ALA A 162 -0.32 -1.01 16.55
C ALA A 162 -0.24 0.40 15.94
N ALA A 163 -1.11 0.71 14.98
CA ALA A 163 -1.17 2.01 14.32
C ALA A 163 -1.52 3.15 15.29
N GLU A 164 -2.50 2.94 16.18
CA GLU A 164 -2.86 3.90 17.24
C GLU A 164 -1.70 4.13 18.20
N SER A 165 -0.99 3.07 18.60
CA SER A 165 0.19 3.16 19.46
C SER A 165 1.33 3.94 18.81
N ALA A 166 1.46 3.85 17.48
CA ALA A 166 2.43 4.59 16.68
C ALA A 166 1.99 6.03 16.34
N GLY A 167 0.80 6.47 16.80
CA GLY A 167 0.28 7.81 16.51
C GLY A 167 -0.21 8.00 15.08
N ALA A 168 -0.57 6.92 14.39
CA ALA A 168 -1.09 6.96 13.04
C ALA A 168 -2.52 7.52 12.99
N SER A 169 -2.92 8.02 11.81
CA SER A 169 -4.31 8.39 11.54
C SER A 169 -5.13 7.16 11.22
N VAL A 170 -6.06 6.77 12.09
CA VAL A 170 -6.98 5.64 11.87
C VAL A 170 -8.37 6.15 11.52
N THR A 171 -8.92 5.64 10.41
CA THR A 171 -10.29 5.92 9.97
C THR A 171 -11.08 4.61 9.91
N THR A 172 -12.21 4.56 10.57
CA THR A 172 -13.15 3.43 10.53
C THR A 172 -14.39 3.79 9.71
N LEU A 173 -14.76 2.96 8.76
CA LEU A 173 -15.95 3.14 7.91
C LEU A 173 -16.95 2.00 8.17
N ASP A 174 -18.24 2.28 8.04
CA ASP A 174 -19.26 1.23 8.06
C ASP A 174 -19.26 0.45 6.74
N ALA A 175 -18.27 -0.41 6.58
CA ALA A 175 -17.99 -1.14 5.34
C ALA A 175 -17.53 -2.57 5.62
N ASP A 176 -17.69 -3.43 4.61
CA ASP A 176 -17.08 -4.75 4.54
C ASP A 176 -15.62 -4.66 4.04
N HIS A 177 -14.96 -5.81 3.85
CA HIS A 177 -13.58 -5.88 3.34
C HIS A 177 -13.42 -5.22 1.95
N ALA A 178 -14.43 -5.33 1.10
CA ALA A 178 -14.41 -4.78 -0.26
C ALA A 178 -14.75 -3.28 -0.33
N PHE A 179 -15.18 -2.69 0.80
CA PHE A 179 -15.70 -1.32 0.89
C PHE A 179 -16.89 -1.08 -0.03
N ALA A 180 -17.78 -2.06 -0.18
CA ALA A 180 -18.99 -1.92 -0.97
C ALA A 180 -19.85 -0.75 -0.44
N GLY A 181 -20.15 0.23 -1.31
CA GLY A 181 -20.88 1.44 -0.93
C GLY A 181 -20.04 2.53 -0.22
N ALA A 182 -18.83 2.24 0.25
CA ALA A 182 -17.93 3.18 0.92
C ALA A 182 -16.59 3.38 0.18
N THR A 183 -16.44 2.82 -1.02
CA THR A 183 -15.20 2.88 -1.78
C THR A 183 -14.73 4.31 -2.02
N SER A 184 -15.63 5.22 -2.39
CA SER A 184 -15.27 6.62 -2.67
C SER A 184 -14.72 7.34 -1.44
N GLU A 185 -15.28 7.09 -0.24
CA GLU A 185 -14.82 7.70 1.00
C GLU A 185 -13.44 7.16 1.41
N ALA A 186 -13.23 5.84 1.29
CA ALA A 186 -11.95 5.20 1.55
C ALA A 186 -10.86 5.72 0.60
N VAL A 187 -11.16 5.79 -0.70
CA VAL A 187 -10.25 6.30 -1.74
C VAL A 187 -9.89 7.76 -1.49
N GLU A 188 -10.88 8.61 -1.20
CA GLU A 188 -10.66 10.03 -0.91
C GLU A 188 -9.75 10.23 0.31
N THR A 189 -9.99 9.47 1.37
CA THR A 189 -9.18 9.51 2.59
C THR A 189 -7.71 9.16 2.30
N ILE A 190 -7.48 8.06 1.58
CA ILE A 190 -6.14 7.59 1.19
C ILE A 190 -5.44 8.59 0.27
N ALA A 191 -6.10 8.99 -0.82
CA ALA A 191 -5.50 9.84 -1.84
C ALA A 191 -5.19 11.24 -1.31
N ARG A 192 -6.09 11.83 -0.52
CA ARG A 192 -5.87 13.13 0.12
C ARG A 192 -4.70 13.08 1.11
N PHE A 193 -4.64 12.03 1.95
CA PHE A 193 -3.52 11.86 2.89
C PHE A 193 -2.19 11.79 2.14
N LEU A 194 -2.04 10.89 1.17
CA LEU A 194 -0.80 10.71 0.43
C LEU A 194 -0.41 11.97 -0.36
N ALA A 195 -1.34 12.58 -1.09
CA ALA A 195 -1.06 13.78 -1.86
C ALA A 195 -0.57 14.95 -0.99
N ASN A 196 -1.14 15.12 0.21
CA ASN A 196 -0.69 16.15 1.14
C ASN A 196 0.73 15.89 1.67
N ARG A 197 1.10 14.63 1.91
CA ARG A 197 2.45 14.26 2.37
C ARG A 197 3.52 14.38 1.29
N LEU A 198 3.14 14.16 0.05
CA LEU A 198 4.07 14.20 -1.08
C LEU A 198 4.36 15.62 -1.59
N ARG A 199 3.52 16.60 -1.22
CA ARG A 199 3.70 18.02 -1.57
C ARG A 199 4.39 18.86 -0.49
N ALA A 200 4.51 18.31 0.72
CA ALA A 200 5.18 18.95 1.86
C ALA A 200 6.69 18.69 1.82
#